data_bad7a3b14d46f2d36c97421674fe2680
#
_entry.id   bad7a3b14d46f2d36c97421674fe2680
#
_cell.length_a   1.000
_cell.length_b   1.000
_cell.length_c   1.000
_cell.angle_alpha   90.00
_cell.angle_beta   90.00
_cell.angle_gamma   90.00
#
_symmetry.space_group_name_H-M   'P 1'
#
loop_
_entity.id
_entity.type
_entity.pdbx_description
1 polymer ?
#
loop_
_entity_poly.entity_id
_entity_poly.type
_entity_poly.pdbx_seq_one_letter_code
_entity_poly.pdbx_strand_id
1 'polypeptide(L)'
;MGEKTKKKGSISYAKWGYIFIAPFFIIFAVFQLIPLISTIYYSFFEYYRSGLKVIGPSFAGLKNYITLFSTDLPKYFSNTLILWIIGFIPQIAISLLLAAWFTDLRLKLKGQTFFKTVIYMPNLIMASAFAMLFFALFSDNGPVNAVLMSMGWTTEPISFLNTVWGNRALVGLMNFLMWFGNTTIMLM
;
A
#
# COMPACT_ATOMS: atom_id res chain seq x y z
N MET A 1 63.76 9.52 24.02
CA MET A 1 63.49 8.44 23.07
C MET A 1 61.98 8.32 22.96
N GLY A 2 61.39 8.89 21.95
CA GLY A 2 59.93 8.89 21.77
C GLY A 2 59.50 7.69 20.88
N GLU A 3 58.75 6.81 21.45
CA GLU A 3 58.19 5.62 20.79
C GLU A 3 57.10 6.04 19.81
N LYS A 4 57.37 5.94 18.50
CA LYS A 4 56.38 6.18 17.45
C LYS A 4 55.41 5.04 17.40
N THR A 5 54.23 5.16 18.04
CA THR A 5 53.11 4.25 17.87
C THR A 5 52.68 4.25 16.39
N LYS A 6 52.96 3.15 15.68
CA LYS A 6 52.45 2.90 14.33
C LYS A 6 50.92 2.81 14.38
N LYS A 7 50.21 3.80 13.79
CA LYS A 7 48.77 3.70 13.54
C LYS A 7 48.54 2.46 12.69
N LYS A 8 47.86 1.44 13.25
CA LYS A 8 47.35 0.31 12.48
C LYS A 8 46.39 0.86 11.43
N GLY A 9 46.73 0.71 10.15
CA GLY A 9 45.87 1.09 9.05
C GLY A 9 44.54 0.34 9.16
N SER A 10 43.44 1.06 9.19
CA SER A 10 42.10 0.44 9.19
C SER A 10 41.89 -0.26 7.82
N ILE A 11 41.58 -1.55 7.85
CA ILE A 11 41.29 -2.31 6.63
C ILE A 11 39.94 -1.81 6.13
N SER A 12 39.93 -1.18 4.94
CA SER A 12 38.70 -0.69 4.32
C SER A 12 37.98 -1.84 3.62
N TYR A 13 36.85 -2.26 4.16
CA TYR A 13 35.95 -3.26 3.54
C TYR A 13 34.96 -2.62 2.54
N ALA A 14 35.07 -1.35 2.23
CA ALA A 14 34.13 -0.63 1.37
C ALA A 14 33.93 -1.31 0.00
N LYS A 15 34.99 -1.81 -0.63
CA LYS A 15 34.92 -2.52 -1.91
C LYS A 15 34.02 -3.77 -1.85
N TRP A 16 34.12 -4.54 -0.78
CA TRP A 16 33.30 -5.73 -0.59
C TRP A 16 31.83 -5.40 -0.36
N GLY A 17 31.55 -4.28 0.35
CA GLY A 17 30.19 -3.77 0.49
C GLY A 17 29.54 -3.47 -0.85
N TYR A 18 30.24 -2.78 -1.76
CA TYR A 18 29.73 -2.49 -3.10
C TYR A 18 29.53 -3.77 -3.94
N ILE A 19 30.44 -4.74 -3.86
CA ILE A 19 30.31 -6.01 -4.57
C ILE A 19 29.07 -6.78 -4.10
N PHE A 20 28.78 -6.80 -2.79
CA PHE A 20 27.58 -7.47 -2.27
C PHE A 20 26.26 -6.77 -2.67
N ILE A 21 26.27 -5.45 -2.81
CA ILE A 21 25.08 -4.69 -3.19
C ILE A 21 24.89 -4.64 -4.71
N ALA A 22 25.99 -4.79 -5.50
CA ALA A 22 25.96 -4.68 -6.95
C ALA A 22 24.89 -5.56 -7.65
N PRO A 23 24.69 -6.84 -7.30
CA PRO A 23 23.66 -7.67 -7.95
C PRO A 23 22.25 -7.08 -7.80
N PHE A 24 21.93 -6.55 -6.62
CA PHE A 24 20.65 -5.86 -6.40
C PHE A 24 20.48 -4.65 -7.30
N PHE A 25 21.48 -3.78 -7.37
CA PHE A 25 21.41 -2.58 -8.21
C PHE A 25 21.37 -2.89 -9.70
N ILE A 26 22.04 -3.96 -10.16
CA ILE A 26 21.99 -4.41 -11.56
C ILE A 26 20.56 -4.86 -11.90
N ILE A 27 19.97 -5.73 -11.07
CA ILE A 27 18.59 -6.21 -11.27
C ILE A 27 17.60 -5.04 -11.21
N PHE A 28 17.75 -4.15 -10.24
CA PHE A 28 16.93 -2.95 -10.12
C PHE A 28 17.05 -2.06 -11.36
N ALA A 29 18.27 -1.82 -11.84
CA ALA A 29 18.49 -0.99 -13.02
C ALA A 29 17.83 -1.60 -14.27
N VAL A 30 18.01 -2.91 -14.49
CA VAL A 30 17.47 -3.60 -15.69
C VAL A 30 15.95 -3.71 -15.65
N PHE A 31 15.36 -4.07 -14.51
CA PHE A 31 13.93 -4.40 -14.44
C PHE A 31 13.05 -3.28 -13.91
N GLN A 32 13.62 -2.25 -13.28
CA GLN A 32 12.87 -1.12 -12.75
C GLN A 32 13.26 0.21 -13.40
N LEU A 33 14.56 0.55 -13.38
CA LEU A 33 15.02 1.86 -13.82
C LEU A 33 14.90 2.04 -15.33
N ILE A 34 15.33 1.05 -16.13
CA ILE A 34 15.22 1.11 -17.61
C ILE A 34 13.76 1.18 -18.04
N PRO A 35 12.82 0.33 -17.58
CA PRO A 35 11.41 0.46 -17.93
C PRO A 35 10.80 1.80 -17.48
N LEU A 36 11.17 2.31 -16.31
CA LEU A 36 10.70 3.61 -15.82
C LEU A 36 11.14 4.75 -16.75
N ILE A 37 12.43 4.80 -17.10
CA ILE A 37 12.96 5.81 -18.05
C ILE A 37 12.29 5.67 -19.40
N SER A 38 12.12 4.44 -19.89
CA SER A 38 11.44 4.18 -21.16
C SER A 38 9.98 4.65 -21.13
N THR A 39 9.27 4.43 -20.03
CA THR A 39 7.89 4.91 -19.85
C THR A 39 7.83 6.44 -19.92
N ILE A 40 8.74 7.13 -19.22
CA ILE A 40 8.83 8.59 -19.26
C ILE A 40 9.18 9.06 -20.68
N TYR A 41 10.13 8.42 -21.33
CA TYR A 41 10.52 8.78 -22.70
C TYR A 41 9.36 8.61 -23.68
N TYR A 42 8.71 7.44 -23.69
CA TYR A 42 7.59 7.17 -24.59
C TYR A 42 6.32 7.94 -24.25
N SER A 43 6.17 8.51 -23.05
CA SER A 43 5.04 9.36 -22.72
C SER A 43 4.96 10.64 -23.57
N PHE A 44 6.08 11.05 -24.18
CA PHE A 44 6.13 12.19 -25.11
C PHE A 44 5.84 11.80 -26.57
N PHE A 45 5.58 10.51 -26.83
CA PHE A 45 5.29 10.01 -28.16
C PHE A 45 3.85 9.52 -28.26
N GLU A 46 3.29 9.64 -29.45
CA GLU A 46 1.99 9.06 -29.79
C GLU A 46 2.24 7.73 -30.50
N TYR A 47 1.78 6.63 -29.89
CA TYR A 47 1.88 5.29 -30.43
C TYR A 47 0.64 4.49 -30.06
N TYR A 48 -0.21 4.23 -31.05
CA TYR A 48 -1.43 3.44 -30.83
C TYR A 48 -1.83 2.67 -32.07
N ARG A 49 -2.69 1.70 -31.87
CA ARG A 49 -3.24 0.87 -32.93
C ARG A 49 -4.69 1.28 -33.19
N SER A 50 -4.99 1.67 -34.41
CA SER A 50 -6.34 1.96 -34.90
C SER A 50 -6.72 0.93 -35.95
N GLY A 51 -7.48 -0.10 -35.56
CA GLY A 51 -7.78 -1.25 -36.41
C GLY A 51 -6.52 -2.02 -36.82
N LEU A 52 -6.27 -2.13 -38.11
CA LEU A 52 -5.07 -2.80 -38.65
C LEU A 52 -3.86 -1.85 -38.81
N LYS A 53 -4.04 -0.55 -38.67
CA LYS A 53 -2.96 0.44 -38.81
C LYS A 53 -2.30 0.71 -37.46
N VAL A 54 -0.97 0.66 -37.47
CA VAL A 54 -0.13 1.13 -36.36
C VAL A 54 0.24 2.59 -36.65
N ILE A 55 -0.08 3.49 -35.72
CA ILE A 55 0.23 4.91 -35.79
C ILE A 55 1.35 5.21 -34.81
N GLY A 56 2.44 5.81 -35.32
CA GLY A 56 3.63 6.15 -34.53
C GLY A 56 4.76 5.12 -34.60
N PRO A 57 5.82 5.30 -33.81
CA PRO A 57 5.96 6.38 -32.78
C PRO A 57 6.22 7.76 -33.40
N SER A 58 5.35 8.73 -33.11
CA SER A 58 5.50 10.12 -33.52
C SER A 58 5.63 11.01 -32.30
N PHE A 59 6.52 12.01 -32.33
CA PHE A 59 6.71 12.91 -31.19
C PHE A 59 5.49 13.79 -31.00
N ALA A 60 4.81 13.65 -29.88
CA ALA A 60 3.58 14.36 -29.53
C ALA A 60 3.79 15.47 -28.48
N GLY A 61 5.02 15.63 -27.97
CA GLY A 61 5.32 16.60 -26.93
C GLY A 61 4.47 16.38 -25.67
N LEU A 62 3.82 17.43 -25.17
CA LEU A 62 2.97 17.39 -23.97
C LEU A 62 1.50 17.05 -24.24
N LYS A 63 1.13 16.72 -25.49
CA LYS A 63 -0.26 16.44 -25.88
C LYS A 63 -0.90 15.34 -25.00
N ASN A 64 -0.17 14.26 -24.76
CA ASN A 64 -0.66 13.16 -23.94
C ASN A 64 -0.99 13.60 -22.51
N TYR A 65 -0.16 14.47 -21.92
CA TYR A 65 -0.37 15.02 -20.58
C TYR A 65 -1.58 15.96 -20.54
N ILE A 66 -1.69 16.86 -21.53
CA ILE A 66 -2.84 17.79 -21.62
C ILE A 66 -4.13 16.99 -21.75
N THR A 67 -4.17 15.98 -22.62
CA THR A 67 -5.34 15.10 -22.79
C THR A 67 -5.65 14.38 -21.50
N LEU A 68 -4.65 13.85 -20.80
CA LEU A 68 -4.81 13.12 -19.55
C LEU A 68 -5.44 14.01 -18.46
N PHE A 69 -4.97 15.25 -18.31
CA PHE A 69 -5.51 16.19 -17.32
C PHE A 69 -6.88 16.75 -17.70
N SER A 70 -7.25 16.75 -18.98
CA SER A 70 -8.58 17.17 -19.46
C SER A 70 -9.64 16.08 -19.40
N THR A 71 -9.25 14.84 -19.09
CA THR A 71 -10.15 13.69 -18.90
C THR A 71 -10.53 13.50 -17.42
N ASP A 72 -11.02 12.31 -17.06
CA ASP A 72 -11.42 11.94 -15.69
C ASP A 72 -10.25 11.72 -14.71
N LEU A 73 -8.99 11.90 -15.13
CA LEU A 73 -7.83 11.67 -14.27
C LEU A 73 -7.90 12.40 -12.92
N PRO A 74 -8.24 13.73 -12.87
CA PRO A 74 -8.32 14.44 -11.59
C PRO A 74 -9.35 13.81 -10.64
N LYS A 75 -10.46 13.30 -11.18
CA LYS A 75 -11.50 12.58 -10.43
C LYS A 75 -10.99 11.26 -9.87
N TYR A 76 -10.29 10.47 -10.69
CA TYR A 76 -9.70 9.20 -10.24
C TYR A 76 -8.60 9.43 -9.21
N PHE A 77 -7.76 10.43 -9.42
CA PHE A 77 -6.72 10.83 -8.48
C PHE A 77 -7.30 11.24 -7.11
N SER A 78 -8.31 12.10 -7.12
CA SER A 78 -9.01 12.51 -5.89
C SER A 78 -9.66 11.34 -5.18
N ASN A 79 -10.30 10.42 -5.93
CA ASN A 79 -10.89 9.23 -5.35
C ASN A 79 -9.83 8.32 -4.71
N THR A 80 -8.70 8.12 -5.37
CA THR A 80 -7.58 7.34 -4.84
C THR A 80 -7.00 7.95 -3.58
N LEU A 81 -6.84 9.28 -3.53
CA LEU A 81 -6.39 9.99 -2.33
C LEU A 81 -7.36 9.82 -1.17
N ILE A 82 -8.67 9.93 -1.41
CA ILE A 82 -9.68 9.73 -0.37
C ILE A 82 -9.60 8.31 0.19
N LEU A 83 -9.55 7.30 -0.67
CA LEU A 83 -9.42 5.90 -0.26
C LEU A 83 -8.13 5.65 0.53
N TRP A 84 -7.03 6.23 0.09
CA TRP A 84 -5.74 6.14 0.78
C TRP A 84 -5.80 6.78 2.17
N ILE A 85 -6.35 7.99 2.29
CA ILE A 85 -6.49 8.71 3.57
C ILE A 85 -7.36 7.90 4.55
N ILE A 86 -8.52 7.42 4.11
CA ILE A 86 -9.46 6.65 4.93
C ILE A 86 -8.81 5.36 5.46
N GLY A 87 -8.00 4.68 4.65
CA GLY A 87 -7.30 3.46 5.06
C GLY A 87 -6.05 3.75 5.89
N PHE A 88 -5.21 4.68 5.45
CA PHE A 88 -3.87 4.93 5.98
C PHE A 88 -3.87 5.62 7.36
N ILE A 89 -4.73 6.62 7.58
CA ILE A 89 -4.74 7.34 8.86
C ILE A 89 -5.08 6.42 10.04
N PRO A 90 -6.17 5.64 10.02
CA PRO A 90 -6.45 4.67 11.07
C PRO A 90 -5.37 3.60 11.20
N GLN A 91 -4.82 3.14 10.07
CA GLN A 91 -3.74 2.14 10.03
C GLN A 91 -2.53 2.62 10.83
N ILE A 92 -1.99 3.80 10.53
CA ILE A 92 -0.82 4.33 11.23
C ILE A 92 -1.13 4.63 12.69
N ALA A 93 -2.26 5.26 12.98
CA ALA A 93 -2.64 5.63 14.35
C ALA A 93 -2.73 4.38 15.26
N ILE A 94 -3.44 3.35 14.83
CA ILE A 94 -3.61 2.11 15.61
C ILE A 94 -2.30 1.32 15.64
N SER A 95 -1.54 1.25 14.55
CA SER A 95 -0.26 0.55 14.51
C SER A 95 0.77 1.17 15.46
N LEU A 96 0.87 2.50 15.52
CA LEU A 96 1.75 3.21 16.45
C LEU A 96 1.34 2.96 17.91
N LEU A 97 0.04 3.01 18.20
CA LEU A 97 -0.49 2.77 19.54
C LEU A 97 -0.18 1.33 19.99
N LEU A 98 -0.44 0.35 19.12
CA LEU A 98 -0.15 -1.06 19.41
C LEU A 98 1.35 -1.32 19.52
N ALA A 99 2.17 -0.75 18.62
CA ALA A 99 3.62 -0.88 18.69
C ALA A 99 4.16 -0.32 20.01
N ALA A 100 3.70 0.87 20.42
CA ALA A 100 4.08 1.46 21.71
C ALA A 100 3.69 0.56 22.87
N TRP A 101 2.48 -0.01 22.87
CA TRP A 101 2.04 -0.92 23.94
C TRP A 101 2.86 -2.22 24.00
N PHE A 102 3.16 -2.80 22.85
CA PHE A 102 3.90 -4.06 22.80
C PHE A 102 5.40 -3.90 23.07
N THR A 103 5.96 -2.71 22.90
CA THR A 103 7.37 -2.42 23.21
C THR A 103 7.60 -1.82 24.58
N ASP A 104 6.54 -1.45 25.30
CA ASP A 104 6.66 -0.88 26.66
C ASP A 104 7.10 -1.97 27.65
N LEU A 105 8.32 -1.81 28.19
CA LEU A 105 8.90 -2.71 29.17
C LEU A 105 8.18 -2.70 30.51
N ARG A 106 7.37 -1.67 30.81
CA ARG A 106 6.63 -1.54 32.06
C ARG A 106 5.36 -2.38 32.05
N LEU A 107 4.70 -2.50 30.91
CA LEU A 107 3.39 -3.15 30.79
C LEU A 107 3.44 -4.69 30.88
N LYS A 108 4.59 -5.33 30.63
CA LYS A 108 4.82 -6.80 30.69
C LYS A 108 3.61 -7.61 30.20
N LEU A 109 3.11 -7.32 29.01
CA LEU A 109 1.91 -7.95 28.45
C LEU A 109 2.09 -9.46 28.34
N LYS A 110 1.27 -10.23 29.06
CA LYS A 110 1.23 -11.68 28.93
C LYS A 110 0.59 -12.07 27.58
N GLY A 111 1.15 -13.08 26.90
CA GLY A 111 0.61 -13.55 25.63
C GLY A 111 0.92 -12.65 24.42
N GLN A 112 1.92 -11.80 24.50
CA GLN A 112 2.30 -10.84 23.45
C GLN A 112 2.49 -11.52 22.07
N THR A 113 3.10 -12.70 22.03
CA THR A 113 3.29 -13.46 20.80
C THR A 113 1.96 -13.88 20.18
N PHE A 114 0.98 -14.30 20.99
CA PHE A 114 -0.33 -14.67 20.50
C PHE A 114 -1.04 -13.45 19.85
N PHE A 115 -1.05 -12.30 20.53
CA PHE A 115 -1.66 -11.08 20.00
C PHE A 115 -0.98 -10.61 18.70
N LYS A 116 0.35 -10.66 18.61
CA LYS A 116 1.10 -10.35 17.39
C LYS A 116 0.68 -11.25 16.23
N THR A 117 0.53 -12.55 16.48
CA THR A 117 0.07 -13.50 15.45
C THR A 117 -1.35 -13.19 14.99
N VAL A 118 -2.28 -12.97 15.91
CA VAL A 118 -3.68 -12.67 15.58
C VAL A 118 -3.80 -11.37 14.77
N ILE A 119 -3.08 -10.32 15.16
CA ILE A 119 -3.08 -9.01 14.46
C ILE A 119 -2.51 -9.14 13.05
N TYR A 120 -1.56 -10.04 12.84
CA TYR A 120 -0.94 -10.27 11.53
C TYR A 120 -1.79 -11.17 10.61
N MET A 121 -2.69 -12.00 11.16
CA MET A 121 -3.50 -12.95 10.38
C MET A 121 -4.24 -12.34 9.18
N PRO A 122 -4.90 -11.15 9.27
CA PRO A 122 -5.60 -10.58 8.13
C PRO A 122 -4.69 -10.34 6.92
N ASN A 123 -3.41 -10.05 7.14
CA ASN A 123 -2.44 -9.83 6.06
C ASN A 123 -2.13 -11.11 5.26
N LEU A 124 -2.38 -12.29 5.83
CA LEU A 124 -2.17 -13.58 5.17
C LEU A 124 -3.34 -13.99 4.28
N ILE A 125 -4.49 -13.34 4.42
CA ILE A 125 -5.69 -13.63 3.64
C ILE A 125 -5.56 -12.98 2.26
N MET A 126 -5.83 -13.73 1.20
CA MET A 126 -5.85 -13.19 -0.16
C MET A 126 -6.87 -12.04 -0.27
N ALA A 127 -6.50 -10.93 -0.88
CA ALA A 127 -7.35 -9.73 -0.98
C ALA A 127 -8.72 -10.02 -1.62
N SER A 128 -8.79 -10.91 -2.62
CA SER A 128 -10.04 -11.31 -3.25
C SER A 128 -10.97 -12.08 -2.30
N ALA A 129 -10.43 -13.00 -1.48
CA ALA A 129 -11.21 -13.73 -0.48
C ALA A 129 -11.73 -12.78 0.61
N PHE A 130 -10.89 -11.82 1.03
CA PHE A 130 -11.26 -10.78 1.99
C PHE A 130 -12.37 -9.87 1.44
N ALA A 131 -12.28 -9.49 0.16
CA ALA A 131 -13.32 -8.72 -0.52
C ALA A 131 -14.65 -9.48 -0.61
N MET A 132 -14.63 -10.80 -0.93
CA MET A 132 -15.84 -11.63 -0.94
C MET A 132 -16.48 -11.74 0.44
N LEU A 133 -15.67 -11.88 1.49
CA LEU A 133 -16.16 -11.88 2.87
C LEU A 133 -16.89 -10.56 3.20
N PHE A 134 -16.27 -9.42 2.88
CA PHE A 134 -16.88 -8.11 3.12
C PHE A 134 -18.15 -7.90 2.30
N PHE A 135 -18.13 -8.35 1.03
CA PHE A 135 -19.35 -8.33 0.21
C PHE A 135 -20.49 -9.12 0.85
N ALA A 136 -20.23 -10.32 1.36
CA ALA A 136 -21.25 -11.12 2.02
C ALA A 136 -21.72 -10.50 3.34
N LEU A 137 -20.81 -9.93 4.14
CA LEU A 137 -21.14 -9.33 5.44
C LEU A 137 -21.97 -8.05 5.30
N PHE A 138 -21.64 -7.19 4.34
CA PHE A 138 -22.23 -5.85 4.16
C PHE A 138 -23.25 -5.77 3.04
N SER A 139 -23.66 -6.90 2.45
CA SER A 139 -24.79 -6.94 1.52
C SER A 139 -26.10 -6.53 2.20
N ASP A 140 -27.10 -6.13 1.41
CA ASP A 140 -28.38 -5.67 1.94
C ASP A 140 -29.04 -6.73 2.85
N ASN A 141 -28.91 -8.02 2.50
CA ASN A 141 -29.37 -9.17 3.30
C ASN A 141 -28.26 -9.78 4.17
N GLY A 142 -27.14 -9.09 4.34
CA GLY A 142 -25.99 -9.58 5.09
C GLY A 142 -26.17 -9.52 6.61
N PRO A 143 -25.32 -10.26 7.34
CA PRO A 143 -25.41 -10.35 8.80
C PRO A 143 -25.22 -9.00 9.50
N VAL A 144 -24.48 -8.06 8.92
CA VAL A 144 -24.30 -6.71 9.50
C VAL A 144 -25.64 -5.99 9.55
N ASN A 145 -26.40 -5.98 8.46
CA ASN A 145 -27.75 -5.40 8.44
C ASN A 145 -28.72 -6.13 9.38
N ALA A 146 -28.64 -7.44 9.45
CA ALA A 146 -29.47 -8.23 10.37
C ALA A 146 -29.22 -7.82 11.84
N VAL A 147 -27.96 -7.63 12.23
CA VAL A 147 -27.60 -7.17 13.58
C VAL A 147 -28.07 -5.74 13.83
N LEU A 148 -27.85 -4.81 12.89
CA LEU A 148 -28.27 -3.40 13.03
C LEU A 148 -29.80 -3.29 13.21
N MET A 149 -30.55 -4.07 12.44
CA MET A 149 -32.02 -4.11 12.54
C MET A 149 -32.47 -4.75 13.85
N SER A 150 -31.84 -5.83 14.31
CA SER A 150 -32.18 -6.48 15.58
C SER A 150 -31.90 -5.60 16.80
N MET A 151 -30.89 -4.72 16.70
CA MET A 151 -30.57 -3.72 17.73
C MET A 151 -31.49 -2.48 17.69
N GLY A 152 -32.37 -2.39 16.67
CA GLY A 152 -33.25 -1.25 16.49
C GLY A 152 -32.56 0.02 16.00
N TRP A 153 -31.34 -0.07 15.47
CA TRP A 153 -30.60 1.08 14.97
C TRP A 153 -31.12 1.53 13.60
N THR A 154 -31.67 0.61 12.81
CA THR A 154 -32.31 0.88 11.52
C THR A 154 -33.56 0.05 11.37
N THR A 155 -34.56 0.58 10.67
CA THR A 155 -35.80 -0.12 10.30
C THR A 155 -35.71 -0.82 8.95
N GLU A 156 -34.77 -0.34 8.10
CA GLU A 156 -34.52 -0.87 6.76
C GLU A 156 -33.03 -1.20 6.57
N PRO A 157 -32.69 -2.12 5.67
CA PRO A 157 -31.30 -2.46 5.37
C PRO A 157 -30.54 -1.24 4.84
N ILE A 158 -29.33 -1.01 5.35
CA ILE A 158 -28.43 0.01 4.83
C ILE A 158 -27.71 -0.54 3.60
N SER A 159 -27.87 0.11 2.46
CA SER A 159 -27.18 -0.27 1.21
C SER A 159 -25.74 0.25 1.20
N PHE A 160 -24.86 -0.40 1.96
CA PHE A 160 -23.44 -0.03 2.06
C PHE A 160 -22.72 -0.08 0.71
N LEU A 161 -23.03 -1.10 -0.10
CA LEU A 161 -22.35 -1.37 -1.38
C LEU A 161 -22.86 -0.49 -2.53
N ASN A 162 -24.04 0.11 -2.41
CA ASN A 162 -24.67 0.92 -3.46
C ASN A 162 -24.40 2.43 -3.29
N THR A 163 -23.75 2.84 -2.19
CA THR A 163 -23.42 4.22 -1.93
C THR A 163 -21.93 4.50 -2.13
N VAL A 164 -21.60 5.66 -2.69
CA VAL A 164 -20.19 6.06 -2.93
C VAL A 164 -19.40 6.07 -1.63
N TRP A 165 -19.97 6.64 -0.56
CA TRP A 165 -19.30 6.71 0.74
C TRP A 165 -19.24 5.37 1.46
N GLY A 166 -20.26 4.54 1.34
CA GLY A 166 -20.27 3.17 1.85
C GLY A 166 -19.15 2.35 1.24
N ASN A 167 -19.03 2.36 -0.09
CA ASN A 167 -17.93 1.69 -0.79
C ASN A 167 -16.55 2.21 -0.37
N ARG A 168 -16.39 3.54 -0.26
CA ARG A 168 -15.12 4.14 0.18
C ARG A 168 -14.75 3.71 1.61
N ALA A 169 -15.73 3.73 2.52
CA ALA A 169 -15.53 3.31 3.91
C ALA A 169 -15.16 1.82 4.00
N LEU A 170 -15.86 0.95 3.25
CA LEU A 170 -15.58 -0.49 3.24
C LEU A 170 -14.20 -0.80 2.65
N VAL A 171 -13.84 -0.20 1.52
CA VAL A 171 -12.51 -0.38 0.92
C VAL A 171 -11.41 0.14 1.85
N GLY A 172 -11.63 1.30 2.49
CA GLY A 172 -10.70 1.85 3.48
C GLY A 172 -10.56 0.94 4.70
N LEU A 173 -11.66 0.40 5.23
CA LEU A 173 -11.67 -0.54 6.33
C LEU A 173 -10.95 -1.85 5.98
N MET A 174 -11.17 -2.39 4.78
CA MET A 174 -10.45 -3.57 4.28
C MET A 174 -8.96 -3.33 4.21
N ASN A 175 -8.52 -2.22 3.61
CA ASN A 175 -7.12 -1.84 3.54
C ASN A 175 -6.52 -1.69 4.94
N PHE A 176 -7.20 -1.01 5.84
CA PHE A 176 -6.79 -0.89 7.23
C PHE A 176 -6.58 -2.27 7.87
N LEU A 177 -7.59 -3.15 7.83
CA LEU A 177 -7.53 -4.47 8.47
C LEU A 177 -6.45 -5.37 7.87
N MET A 178 -6.23 -5.29 6.56
CA MET A 178 -5.18 -6.10 5.91
C MET A 178 -3.76 -5.64 6.26
N TRP A 179 -3.54 -4.34 6.47
CA TRP A 179 -2.18 -3.82 6.57
C TRP A 179 -1.76 -3.36 7.96
N PHE A 180 -2.69 -3.06 8.89
CA PHE A 180 -2.33 -2.52 10.21
C PHE A 180 -1.45 -3.48 11.02
N GLY A 181 -1.69 -4.79 10.93
CA GLY A 181 -0.91 -5.78 11.65
C GLY A 181 0.54 -5.85 11.18
N ASN A 182 0.75 -5.87 9.85
CA ASN A 182 2.08 -5.83 9.26
C ASN A 182 2.82 -4.53 9.65
N THR A 183 2.15 -3.39 9.53
CA THR A 183 2.70 -2.09 9.94
C THR A 183 3.04 -2.06 11.43
N THR A 184 2.19 -2.62 12.28
CA THR A 184 2.45 -2.72 13.73
C THR A 184 3.73 -3.50 14.02
N ILE A 185 3.92 -4.65 13.37
CA ILE A 185 5.12 -5.48 13.56
C ILE A 185 6.37 -4.78 13.05
N MET A 186 6.28 -4.04 11.96
CA MET A 186 7.43 -3.28 11.41
C MET A 186 7.83 -2.08 12.29
N LEU A 187 6.91 -1.55 13.09
CA LEU A 187 7.13 -0.42 13.98
C LEU A 187 7.64 -0.83 15.37
N MET A 188 7.59 -2.10 15.73
CA MET A 188 8.14 -2.67 16.97
C MET A 188 9.65 -2.89 16.90
#